data_d8017342ddc2f5fa3db840b13134eb75
#
_entry.id   d8017342ddc2f5fa3db840b13134eb75
#
_cell.length_a   1.000
_cell.length_b   1.000
_cell.length_c   1.000
_cell.angle_alpha   90.00
_cell.angle_beta   90.00
_cell.angle_gamma   90.00
#
_symmetry.space_group_name_H-M   'P 1'
#
loop_
_entity.id
_entity.type
_entity.pdbx_description
1 polymer ?
#
loop_
_entity_poly.entity_id
_entity_poly.type
_entity_poly.pdbx_seq_one_letter_code
_entity_poly.pdbx_strand_id
1 'polypeptide(L)'
;TVKGLVRWRDKDTMASVGRFISEFRKWKLKAEDIYADVGGMGVVMCDALRAEGWDVRRVNFGERAIRDDQFVNRAAEMWIEFGRMVEEGKVNLGPVGTDEVLLQQFVSRKVRTNGKGKLTLEGKDELRARGVNSPDRADAVVLAFCGGGGKRMDEYLRAVNEDGRSLMERLEDEIGPLEHSEKGVALAGCDVGG
;
A
#
# COMPACT_ATOMS: atom_id res chain seq x y z
N THR A 1 3.42 -13.88 -3.01
CA THR A 1 4.79 -13.83 -2.43
C THR A 1 5.55 -12.66 -2.98
N VAL A 2 6.21 -11.88 -2.11
CA VAL A 2 7.19 -10.87 -2.48
C VAL A 2 8.49 -11.58 -2.86
N LYS A 3 8.99 -11.37 -4.07
CA LYS A 3 10.21 -12.03 -4.57
C LYS A 3 11.47 -11.26 -4.23
N GLY A 4 11.37 -9.96 -4.03
CA GLY A 4 12.49 -9.08 -3.69
C GLY A 4 12.04 -7.63 -3.53
N LEU A 5 12.90 -6.85 -2.91
CA LEU A 5 12.77 -5.41 -2.76
C LEU A 5 14.09 -4.77 -3.18
N VAL A 6 14.06 -3.95 -4.22
CA VAL A 6 15.24 -3.27 -4.73
C VAL A 6 15.12 -1.78 -4.42
N ARG A 7 16.19 -1.22 -3.87
CA ARG A 7 16.25 0.19 -3.49
C ARG A 7 17.53 0.82 -4.00
N TRP A 8 17.39 2.02 -4.54
CA TRP A 8 18.54 2.86 -4.88
C TRP A 8 18.20 4.35 -4.72
N ARG A 9 19.20 5.17 -4.77
CA ARG A 9 19.05 6.61 -4.84
C ARG A 9 19.97 7.11 -5.94
N ASP A 10 19.40 7.78 -6.92
CA ASP A 10 20.13 8.43 -7.99
C ASP A 10 19.57 9.85 -8.17
N LYS A 11 20.43 10.77 -8.55
CA LYS A 11 20.04 12.14 -8.91
C LYS A 11 19.64 12.26 -10.36
N ASP A 12 20.10 11.32 -11.19
CA ASP A 12 19.77 11.25 -12.60
C ASP A 12 18.52 10.40 -12.82
N THR A 13 17.47 11.04 -13.30
CA THR A 13 16.19 10.40 -13.62
C THR A 13 16.36 9.35 -14.73
N MET A 14 17.16 9.63 -15.76
CA MET A 14 17.34 8.69 -16.87
C MET A 14 18.15 7.47 -16.47
N ALA A 15 19.16 7.64 -15.61
CA ALA A 15 19.86 6.51 -15.00
C ALA A 15 18.92 5.61 -14.19
N SER A 16 18.00 6.23 -13.43
CA SER A 16 16.97 5.50 -12.69
C SER A 16 16.00 4.77 -13.62
N VAL A 17 15.57 5.38 -14.73
CA VAL A 17 14.73 4.73 -15.77
C VAL A 17 15.42 3.50 -16.33
N GLY A 18 16.69 3.63 -16.73
CA GLY A 18 17.49 2.50 -17.25
C GLY A 18 17.58 1.35 -16.23
N ARG A 19 17.72 1.67 -14.94
CA ARG A 19 17.77 0.68 -13.87
C ARG A 19 16.42 -0.02 -13.67
N PHE A 20 15.30 0.72 -13.68
CA PHE A 20 13.96 0.12 -13.65
C PHE A 20 13.77 -0.87 -14.80
N ILE A 21 14.08 -0.46 -16.02
CA ILE A 21 13.96 -1.32 -17.21
C ILE A 21 14.82 -2.58 -17.08
N SER A 22 16.03 -2.44 -16.54
CA SER A 22 16.90 -3.60 -16.27
C SER A 22 16.25 -4.59 -15.30
N GLU A 23 15.68 -4.10 -14.19
CA GLU A 23 14.96 -4.95 -13.24
C GLU A 23 13.70 -5.56 -13.87
N PHE A 24 12.92 -4.81 -14.64
CA PHE A 24 11.74 -5.33 -15.34
C PHE A 24 12.08 -6.50 -16.26
N ARG A 25 13.14 -6.36 -17.04
CA ARG A 25 13.65 -7.41 -17.93
C ARG A 25 14.16 -8.63 -17.17
N LYS A 26 14.92 -8.43 -16.10
CA LYS A 26 15.44 -9.48 -15.23
C LYS A 26 14.30 -10.34 -14.65
N TRP A 27 13.24 -9.70 -14.23
CA TRP A 27 12.05 -10.37 -13.66
C TRP A 27 11.00 -10.77 -14.70
N LYS A 28 11.28 -10.52 -15.99
CA LYS A 28 10.37 -10.81 -17.13
C LYS A 28 8.97 -10.22 -16.93
N LEU A 29 8.91 -9.00 -16.36
CA LEU A 29 7.65 -8.29 -16.15
C LEU A 29 7.17 -7.69 -17.47
N LYS A 30 5.86 -7.54 -17.59
CA LYS A 30 5.23 -6.75 -18.65
C LYS A 30 4.83 -5.39 -18.07
N ALA A 31 4.72 -4.37 -18.93
CA ALA A 31 4.34 -3.03 -18.48
C ALA A 31 2.98 -3.03 -17.72
N GLU A 32 2.05 -3.88 -18.15
CA GLU A 32 0.73 -4.05 -17.53
C GLU A 32 0.76 -4.66 -16.12
N ASP A 33 1.88 -5.30 -15.72
CA ASP A 33 2.06 -5.90 -14.40
C ASP A 33 2.73 -4.95 -13.42
N ILE A 34 3.16 -3.76 -13.88
CA ILE A 34 3.93 -2.80 -13.10
C ILE A 34 3.04 -1.65 -12.66
N TYR A 35 3.03 -1.38 -11.37
CA TYR A 35 2.31 -0.27 -10.75
C TYR A 35 3.29 0.76 -10.22
N ALA A 36 3.05 2.02 -10.53
CA ALA A 36 3.90 3.12 -10.12
C ALA A 36 3.07 4.22 -9.44
N ASP A 37 3.51 4.68 -8.27
CA ASP A 37 2.94 5.85 -7.63
C ASP A 37 3.28 7.10 -8.43
N VAL A 38 2.26 7.84 -8.85
CA VAL A 38 2.40 9.11 -9.57
C VAL A 38 2.45 10.32 -8.64
N GLY A 39 2.61 10.13 -7.34
CA GLY A 39 2.86 11.23 -6.41
C GLY A 39 4.19 11.94 -6.70
N GLY A 40 4.18 13.27 -6.75
CA GLY A 40 5.39 14.08 -6.92
C GLY A 40 6.20 13.73 -8.17
N MET A 41 7.45 13.28 -8.00
CA MET A 41 8.34 12.90 -9.11
C MET A 41 7.93 11.62 -9.85
N GLY A 42 6.98 10.87 -9.32
CA GLY A 42 6.50 9.64 -9.95
C GLY A 42 5.90 9.84 -11.33
N VAL A 43 5.24 10.99 -11.58
CA VAL A 43 4.71 11.35 -12.91
C VAL A 43 5.84 11.41 -13.92
N VAL A 44 6.93 12.14 -13.62
CA VAL A 44 8.09 12.32 -14.51
C VAL A 44 8.74 10.97 -14.81
N MET A 45 8.87 10.11 -13.81
CA MET A 45 9.41 8.76 -13.96
C MET A 45 8.52 7.90 -14.88
N CYS A 46 7.21 7.95 -14.71
CA CYS A 46 6.27 7.20 -15.56
C CYS A 46 6.29 7.70 -17.01
N ASP A 47 6.41 9.02 -17.23
CA ASP A 47 6.51 9.60 -18.58
C ASP A 47 7.81 9.18 -19.26
N ALA A 48 8.92 9.17 -18.54
CA ALA A 48 10.21 8.71 -19.05
C ALA A 48 10.18 7.20 -19.36
N LEU A 49 9.60 6.38 -18.52
CA LEU A 49 9.40 4.94 -18.77
C LEU A 49 8.52 4.72 -20.02
N ARG A 50 7.46 5.49 -20.18
CA ARG A 50 6.58 5.42 -21.35
C ARG A 50 7.32 5.79 -22.64
N ALA A 51 8.19 6.81 -22.62
CA ALA A 51 9.02 7.16 -23.75
C ALA A 51 9.96 6.02 -24.18
N GLU A 52 10.39 5.17 -23.24
CA GLU A 52 11.17 3.96 -23.48
C GLU A 52 10.33 2.72 -23.80
N GLY A 53 9.01 2.89 -24.05
CA GLY A 53 8.08 1.82 -24.42
C GLY A 53 7.49 1.04 -23.23
N TRP A 54 7.65 1.54 -22.02
CA TRP A 54 7.09 0.94 -20.80
C TRP A 54 5.93 1.77 -20.27
N ASP A 55 4.73 1.55 -20.79
CA ASP A 55 3.50 2.22 -20.31
C ASP A 55 2.97 1.52 -19.07
N VAL A 56 3.58 1.81 -17.92
CA VAL A 56 3.25 1.22 -16.62
C VAL A 56 1.94 1.77 -16.06
N ARG A 57 1.28 0.99 -15.21
CA ARG A 57 0.04 1.41 -14.57
C ARG A 57 0.30 2.47 -13.51
N ARG A 58 -0.35 3.61 -13.65
CA ARG A 58 -0.21 4.77 -12.78
C ARG A 58 -1.25 4.72 -11.67
N VAL A 59 -0.80 4.89 -10.44
CA VAL A 59 -1.64 4.92 -9.25
C VAL A 59 -1.34 6.18 -8.46
N ASN A 60 -2.36 6.93 -8.10
CA ASN A 60 -2.23 8.11 -7.24
C ASN A 60 -2.77 7.76 -5.84
N PHE A 61 -1.90 7.73 -4.85
CA PHE A 61 -2.30 7.48 -3.46
C PHE A 61 -3.26 8.52 -2.90
N GLY A 62 -3.20 9.75 -3.40
CA GLY A 62 -4.07 10.85 -2.96
C GLY A 62 -5.44 10.87 -3.62
N GLU A 63 -5.67 10.09 -4.67
CA GLU A 63 -6.95 10.09 -5.37
C GLU A 63 -8.08 9.48 -4.54
N ARG A 64 -9.31 9.65 -5.03
CA ARG A 64 -10.51 9.08 -4.43
C ARG A 64 -10.39 7.55 -4.34
N ALA A 65 -10.77 6.99 -3.20
CA ALA A 65 -10.86 5.55 -3.03
C ALA A 65 -11.88 4.93 -4.00
N ILE A 66 -11.70 3.68 -4.38
CA ILE A 66 -12.72 2.93 -5.15
C ILE A 66 -13.97 2.75 -4.28
N ARG A 67 -13.78 2.36 -3.03
CA ARG A 67 -14.83 2.32 -2.01
C ARG A 67 -14.82 3.61 -1.19
N ASP A 68 -15.23 4.68 -1.81
CA ASP A 68 -15.19 6.00 -1.18
C ASP A 68 -16.27 6.22 -0.12
N ASP A 69 -17.19 5.30 0.04
CA ASP A 69 -18.10 5.19 1.18
C ASP A 69 -17.35 4.77 2.47
N GLN A 70 -16.31 3.97 2.38
CA GLN A 70 -15.56 3.40 3.49
C GLN A 70 -14.23 4.10 3.75
N PHE A 71 -13.55 4.56 2.71
CA PHE A 71 -12.20 5.11 2.78
C PHE A 71 -12.12 6.57 2.33
N VAL A 72 -11.20 7.32 2.94
CA VAL A 72 -10.99 8.73 2.60
C VAL A 72 -10.29 8.90 1.25
N ASN A 73 -9.31 8.04 0.96
CA ASN A 73 -8.53 8.09 -0.27
C ASN A 73 -7.97 6.72 -0.64
N ARG A 74 -7.34 6.62 -1.81
CA ARG A 74 -6.76 5.40 -2.35
C ARG A 74 -5.66 4.81 -1.46
N ALA A 75 -4.84 5.66 -0.82
CA ALA A 75 -3.81 5.18 0.12
C ALA A 75 -4.43 4.43 1.29
N ALA A 76 -5.48 5.00 1.92
CA ALA A 76 -6.15 4.36 3.04
C ALA A 76 -6.74 3.01 2.64
N GLU A 77 -7.45 2.97 1.51
CA GLU A 77 -8.01 1.73 0.97
C GLU A 77 -6.95 0.66 0.76
N MET A 78 -5.88 0.96 0.02
CA MET A 78 -4.85 -0.02 -0.31
C MET A 78 -4.10 -0.54 0.92
N TRP A 79 -3.74 0.34 1.86
CA TRP A 79 -3.03 -0.06 3.07
C TRP A 79 -3.86 -0.93 3.99
N ILE A 80 -5.12 -0.58 4.20
CA ILE A 80 -6.01 -1.34 5.08
C ILE A 80 -6.34 -2.69 4.47
N GLU A 81 -6.61 -2.74 3.16
CA GLU A 81 -6.82 -4.01 2.46
C GLU A 81 -5.58 -4.90 2.45
N PHE A 82 -4.39 -4.30 2.31
CA PHE A 82 -3.15 -5.05 2.44
C PHE A 82 -3.00 -5.67 3.85
N GLY A 83 -3.30 -4.89 4.90
CA GLY A 83 -3.31 -5.39 6.29
C GLY A 83 -4.21 -6.61 6.45
N ARG A 84 -5.44 -6.56 5.92
CA ARG A 84 -6.36 -7.69 5.92
C ARG A 84 -5.84 -8.91 5.18
N MET A 85 -5.24 -8.69 4.01
CA MET A 85 -4.61 -9.79 3.27
C MET A 85 -3.48 -10.45 4.05
N VAL A 86 -2.76 -9.70 4.89
CA VAL A 86 -1.73 -10.23 5.80
C VAL A 86 -2.39 -11.06 6.91
N GLU A 87 -3.41 -10.53 7.58
CA GLU A 87 -4.16 -11.22 8.65
C GLU A 87 -4.78 -12.53 8.16
N GLU A 88 -5.29 -12.55 6.94
CA GLU A 88 -5.86 -13.73 6.29
C GLU A 88 -4.81 -14.72 5.76
N GLY A 89 -3.52 -14.45 5.98
CA GLY A 89 -2.43 -15.31 5.49
C GLY A 89 -2.26 -15.31 3.96
N LYS A 90 -2.87 -14.36 3.26
CA LYS A 90 -2.81 -14.26 1.79
C LYS A 90 -1.52 -13.60 1.28
N VAL A 91 -0.77 -12.94 2.18
CA VAL A 91 0.50 -12.30 1.86
C VAL A 91 1.65 -13.15 2.38
N ASN A 92 2.58 -13.48 1.49
CA ASN A 92 3.84 -14.08 1.85
C ASN A 92 4.96 -13.09 1.52
N LEU A 93 5.62 -12.56 2.53
CA LEU A 93 6.72 -11.61 2.38
C LEU A 93 7.99 -12.27 1.84
N GLY A 94 8.09 -13.61 1.92
CA GLY A 94 9.21 -14.36 1.37
C GLY A 94 10.56 -13.84 1.88
N PRO A 95 11.54 -13.63 0.99
CA PRO A 95 12.87 -13.21 1.39
C PRO A 95 12.95 -11.80 1.99
N VAL A 96 11.91 -10.96 1.84
CA VAL A 96 11.89 -9.61 2.42
C VAL A 96 11.28 -9.58 3.83
N GLY A 97 10.78 -10.70 4.33
CA GLY A 97 10.21 -10.81 5.68
C GLY A 97 11.21 -10.57 6.81
N THR A 98 12.51 -10.57 6.52
CA THR A 98 13.59 -10.24 7.44
C THR A 98 14.07 -8.79 7.35
N ASP A 99 13.49 -7.97 6.46
CA ASP A 99 13.81 -6.56 6.36
C ASP A 99 13.15 -5.78 7.51
N GLU A 100 13.88 -5.55 8.58
CA GLU A 100 13.38 -4.88 9.78
C GLU A 100 12.82 -3.48 9.48
N VAL A 101 13.42 -2.75 8.53
CA VAL A 101 12.93 -1.42 8.16
C VAL A 101 11.58 -1.51 7.47
N LEU A 102 11.39 -2.51 6.60
CA LEU A 102 10.10 -2.78 5.97
C LEU A 102 9.03 -3.13 7.02
N LEU A 103 9.35 -4.03 7.93
CA LEU A 103 8.44 -4.44 9.01
C LEU A 103 8.06 -3.26 9.90
N GLN A 104 9.04 -2.44 10.32
CA GLN A 104 8.77 -1.22 11.08
C GLN A 104 7.89 -0.23 10.31
N GLN A 105 8.08 -0.11 9.00
CA GLN A 105 7.24 0.76 8.18
C GLN A 105 5.79 0.27 8.12
N PHE A 106 5.54 -1.04 8.03
CA PHE A 106 4.19 -1.59 8.06
C PHE A 106 3.43 -1.24 9.35
N VAL A 107 4.08 -1.33 10.48
CA VAL A 107 3.45 -1.06 11.78
C VAL A 107 3.50 0.42 12.20
N SER A 108 4.15 1.28 11.44
CA SER A 108 4.36 2.68 11.82
C SER A 108 3.16 3.58 11.61
N ARG A 109 2.29 3.27 10.63
CA ARG A 109 1.15 4.12 10.26
C ARG A 109 -0.08 3.77 11.08
N LYS A 110 -0.73 4.80 11.60
CA LYS A 110 -1.98 4.67 12.35
C LYS A 110 -3.17 4.74 11.41
N VAL A 111 -4.14 3.86 11.63
CA VAL A 111 -5.46 3.94 11.03
C VAL A 111 -6.36 4.77 11.95
N ARG A 112 -7.19 5.61 11.38
CA ARG A 112 -8.15 6.46 12.10
C ARG A 112 -9.48 6.47 11.37
N THR A 113 -10.53 6.83 12.08
CA THR A 113 -11.83 7.13 11.49
C THR A 113 -12.01 8.66 11.46
N ASN A 114 -12.43 9.22 10.33
CA ASN A 114 -12.75 10.64 10.24
C ASN A 114 -14.15 10.93 10.79
N GLY A 115 -14.52 12.23 10.91
CA GLY A 115 -15.83 12.66 11.41
C GLY A 115 -17.05 12.19 10.59
N LYS A 116 -16.82 11.54 9.43
CA LYS A 116 -17.86 10.95 8.57
C LYS A 116 -17.88 9.42 8.63
N GLY A 117 -17.17 8.81 9.58
CA GLY A 117 -17.07 7.36 9.71
C GLY A 117 -16.15 6.66 8.70
N LYS A 118 -15.44 7.40 7.83
CA LYS A 118 -14.55 6.79 6.84
C LYS A 118 -13.17 6.54 7.41
N LEU A 119 -12.59 5.40 7.05
CA LEU A 119 -11.23 5.04 7.44
C LEU A 119 -10.19 5.89 6.68
N THR A 120 -9.18 6.31 7.40
CA THR A 120 -8.06 7.09 6.89
C THR A 120 -6.75 6.65 7.52
N LEU A 121 -5.64 6.97 6.87
CA LEU A 121 -4.31 6.78 7.42
C LEU A 121 -3.76 8.08 7.96
N GLU A 122 -2.90 7.94 8.96
CA GLU A 122 -2.05 9.03 9.43
C GLU A 122 -1.27 9.64 8.25
N GLY A 123 -1.29 10.97 8.16
CA GLY A 123 -0.63 11.73 7.11
C GLY A 123 0.90 11.70 7.21
N LYS A 124 1.60 11.95 6.10
CA LYS A 124 3.08 11.99 6.08
C LYS A 124 3.66 13.07 6.99
N ASP A 125 2.97 14.18 7.16
CA ASP A 125 3.43 15.26 8.05
C ASP A 125 3.27 14.88 9.53
N GLU A 126 2.22 14.15 9.87
CA GLU A 126 2.03 13.61 11.22
C GLU A 126 3.09 12.54 11.55
N LEU A 127 3.41 11.66 10.57
CA LEU A 127 4.52 10.71 10.71
C LEU A 127 5.84 11.43 10.99
N ARG A 128 6.15 12.47 10.21
CA ARG A 128 7.37 13.29 10.42
C ARG A 128 7.39 13.97 11.78
N ALA A 129 6.25 14.50 12.24
CA ALA A 129 6.13 15.10 13.56
C ALA A 129 6.42 14.12 14.70
N ARG A 130 6.19 12.82 14.48
CA ARG A 130 6.55 11.73 15.41
C ARG A 130 7.97 11.19 15.22
N GLY A 131 8.77 11.78 14.32
CA GLY A 131 10.10 11.30 13.98
C GLY A 131 10.13 10.03 13.13
N VAL A 132 9.01 9.67 12.50
CA VAL A 132 8.90 8.49 11.64
C VAL A 132 9.18 8.87 10.19
N ASN A 133 10.09 8.16 9.56
CA ASN A 133 10.41 8.34 8.14
C ASN A 133 9.26 7.90 7.23
N SER A 134 9.25 8.41 5.99
CA SER A 134 8.31 7.97 4.95
C SER A 134 8.37 6.45 4.77
N PRO A 135 7.22 5.75 4.72
CA PRO A 135 7.18 4.30 4.60
C PRO A 135 7.37 3.81 3.15
N ASP A 136 8.39 4.32 2.46
CA ASP A 136 8.59 4.11 1.02
C ASP A 136 8.70 2.62 0.62
N ARG A 137 9.30 1.77 1.48
CA ARG A 137 9.38 0.32 1.22
C ARG A 137 8.02 -0.35 1.35
N ALA A 138 7.29 0.01 2.40
CA ALA A 138 5.95 -0.51 2.63
C ALA A 138 4.96 0.01 1.57
N ASP A 139 5.03 1.30 1.20
CA ASP A 139 4.24 1.85 0.10
C ASP A 139 4.46 1.07 -1.22
N ALA A 140 5.71 0.71 -1.53
CA ALA A 140 6.02 -0.07 -2.72
C ALA A 140 5.43 -1.50 -2.68
N VAL A 141 5.49 -2.17 -1.53
CA VAL A 141 4.90 -3.51 -1.37
C VAL A 141 3.38 -3.44 -1.42
N VAL A 142 2.76 -2.51 -0.71
CA VAL A 142 1.31 -2.27 -0.74
C VAL A 142 0.85 -2.00 -2.17
N LEU A 143 1.57 -1.15 -2.91
CA LEU A 143 1.28 -0.83 -4.30
C LEU A 143 1.35 -2.07 -5.20
N ALA A 144 2.35 -2.93 -5.01
CA ALA A 144 2.50 -4.16 -5.79
C ALA A 144 1.36 -5.17 -5.59
N PHE A 145 0.74 -5.19 -4.40
CA PHE A 145 -0.40 -6.06 -4.11
C PHE A 145 -1.75 -5.43 -4.48
N CYS A 146 -1.90 -4.16 -4.18
CA CYS A 146 -3.20 -3.48 -4.19
C CYS A 146 -3.34 -2.39 -5.26
N GLY A 147 -2.25 -2.00 -5.92
CA GLY A 147 -2.23 -0.91 -6.91
C GLY A 147 -3.12 -1.18 -8.12
N GLY A 148 -3.32 -2.44 -8.44
CA GLY A 148 -4.05 -2.86 -9.62
C GLY A 148 -5.53 -2.55 -9.62
N GLY A 149 -6.18 -2.32 -8.48
CA GLY A 149 -7.64 -2.39 -8.48
C GLY A 149 -8.12 -3.53 -9.38
N GLY A 150 -7.16 -4.43 -9.69
CA GLY A 150 -7.26 -5.40 -10.76
C GLY A 150 -8.11 -6.59 -10.33
N LYS A 151 -8.36 -7.50 -11.25
CA LYS A 151 -9.23 -8.67 -11.06
C LYS A 151 -9.06 -9.38 -9.71
N ARG A 152 -7.83 -9.43 -9.18
CA ARG A 152 -7.56 -10.03 -7.86
C ARG A 152 -8.11 -9.20 -6.69
N MET A 153 -7.98 -7.87 -6.76
CA MET A 153 -8.53 -7.00 -5.73
C MET A 153 -10.05 -6.94 -5.87
N ASP A 154 -10.59 -6.84 -7.09
CA ASP A 154 -12.03 -6.86 -7.34
C ASP A 154 -12.66 -8.20 -6.95
N GLU A 155 -12.00 -9.33 -7.23
CA GLU A 155 -12.43 -10.67 -6.78
C GLU A 155 -12.39 -10.78 -5.25
N TYR A 156 -11.32 -10.28 -4.63
CA TYR A 156 -11.20 -10.21 -3.18
C TYR A 156 -12.28 -9.31 -2.56
N LEU A 157 -12.45 -8.11 -3.09
CA LEU A 157 -13.45 -7.17 -2.63
C LEU A 157 -14.89 -7.68 -2.80
N ARG A 158 -15.16 -8.43 -3.87
CA ARG A 158 -16.46 -9.11 -4.06
C ARG A 158 -16.66 -10.21 -3.04
N ALA A 159 -15.68 -11.08 -2.85
CA ALA A 159 -15.74 -12.16 -1.86
C ALA A 159 -15.94 -11.62 -0.42
N VAL A 160 -15.30 -10.47 -0.11
CA VAL A 160 -15.46 -9.78 1.17
C VAL A 160 -16.84 -9.14 1.34
N ASN A 161 -17.50 -8.75 0.24
CA ASN A 161 -18.83 -8.14 0.26
C ASN A 161 -19.97 -9.15 0.10
N GLU A 162 -19.71 -10.43 -0.15
CA GLU A 162 -20.73 -11.47 -0.31
C GLU A 162 -21.57 -11.71 0.96
N ASP A 163 -21.05 -11.38 2.14
CA ASP A 163 -21.77 -11.45 3.41
C ASP A 163 -22.62 -10.21 3.71
N GLY A 164 -22.57 -9.18 2.85
CA GLY A 164 -23.37 -7.97 2.98
C GLY A 164 -23.03 -7.05 4.15
N ARG A 165 -21.93 -7.35 4.89
CA ARG A 165 -21.52 -6.58 6.07
C ARG A 165 -20.53 -5.48 5.71
N SER A 166 -20.68 -4.33 6.33
CA SER A 166 -19.72 -3.23 6.17
C SER A 166 -18.38 -3.57 6.81
N LEU A 167 -17.32 -2.90 6.35
CA LEU A 167 -16.00 -3.02 6.94
C LEU A 167 -16.02 -2.70 8.45
N MET A 168 -16.81 -1.70 8.84
CA MET A 168 -16.92 -1.27 10.23
C MET A 168 -17.56 -2.34 11.09
N GLU A 169 -18.65 -2.95 10.63
CA GLU A 169 -19.31 -4.05 11.35
C GLU A 169 -18.40 -5.24 11.59
N ARG A 170 -17.48 -5.53 10.64
CA ARG A 170 -16.51 -6.61 10.84
C ARG A 170 -15.38 -6.23 11.80
N LEU A 171 -14.88 -5.01 11.69
CA LEU A 171 -13.86 -4.50 12.62
C LEU A 171 -14.39 -4.42 14.04
N GLU A 172 -15.66 -4.00 14.21
CA GLU A 172 -16.31 -3.98 15.52
C GLU A 172 -16.51 -5.38 16.10
N ASP A 173 -16.80 -6.38 15.27
CA ASP A 173 -16.91 -7.78 15.72
C ASP A 173 -15.56 -8.36 16.15
N GLU A 174 -14.47 -7.99 15.46
CA GLU A 174 -13.13 -8.54 15.73
C GLU A 174 -12.42 -7.85 16.90
N ILE A 175 -12.57 -6.54 17.03
CA ILE A 175 -11.82 -5.73 18.02
C ILE A 175 -12.71 -5.05 19.06
N GLY A 176 -14.01 -5.33 19.01
CA GLY A 176 -15.05 -4.67 19.84
C GLY A 176 -15.41 -3.28 19.29
N PRO A 177 -16.46 -2.64 19.92
CA PRO A 177 -16.89 -1.31 19.50
C PRO A 177 -15.72 -0.34 19.46
N LEU A 178 -15.48 0.29 18.30
CA LEU A 178 -14.50 1.33 18.19
C LEU A 178 -14.95 2.50 19.06
N GLU A 179 -14.42 2.59 20.26
CA GLU A 179 -14.63 3.78 21.07
C GLU A 179 -14.19 4.98 20.22
N HIS A 180 -15.05 5.99 20.11
CA HIS A 180 -14.75 7.28 19.48
C HIS A 180 -13.70 8.05 20.29
N SER A 181 -12.59 7.37 20.61
CA SER A 181 -11.47 7.98 21.29
C SER A 181 -10.47 8.44 20.21
N GLU A 182 -9.90 9.60 20.42
CA GLU A 182 -8.81 10.16 19.62
C GLU A 182 -7.53 9.28 19.57
N LYS A 183 -7.61 8.06 20.10
CA LYS A 183 -6.51 7.08 20.12
C LYS A 183 -6.53 6.27 18.83
N GLY A 184 -5.59 6.59 17.94
CA GLY A 184 -5.39 5.83 16.71
C GLY A 184 -5.10 4.36 17.00
N VAL A 185 -5.79 3.48 16.31
CA VAL A 185 -5.48 2.05 16.28
C VAL A 185 -4.23 1.88 15.41
N ALA A 186 -3.18 1.32 15.97
CA ALA A 186 -2.06 0.86 15.16
C ALA A 186 -2.52 -0.40 14.43
N LEU A 187 -2.23 -0.52 13.15
CA LEU A 187 -2.31 -1.83 12.48
C LEU A 187 -1.43 -2.77 13.30
N ALA A 188 -2.06 -3.74 13.98
CA ALA A 188 -1.34 -4.70 14.80
C ALA A 188 -0.36 -5.44 13.89
N GLY A 189 0.92 -5.16 14.06
CA GLY A 189 1.96 -5.99 13.51
C GLY A 189 1.81 -7.39 14.10
N CYS A 190 2.11 -8.40 13.31
CA CYS A 190 2.25 -9.76 13.80
C CYS A 190 3.05 -9.75 15.09
N ASP A 191 2.48 -10.27 16.18
CA ASP A 191 3.23 -10.67 17.37
C ASP A 191 4.30 -11.67 16.91
N VAL A 192 5.51 -11.20 16.78
CA VAL A 192 6.67 -12.08 16.64
C VAL A 192 6.98 -12.55 18.05
N GLY A 193 6.27 -13.56 18.47
CA GLY A 193 6.56 -14.28 19.71
C GLY A 193 8.00 -14.77 19.69
N GLY A 194 8.66 -14.54 20.79
CA GLY A 194 10.04 -14.63 21.17
C GLY A 194 10.92 -15.77 20.65
#